data_84e3a40d310e8c8e8a03920ee1ddb5e6
#
_entry.id   84e3a40d310e8c8e8a03920ee1ddb5e6
#
_cell.length_a   1.000
_cell.length_b   1.000
_cell.length_c   1.000
_cell.angle_alpha   90.00
_cell.angle_beta   90.00
_cell.angle_gamma   90.00
#
_symmetry.space_group_name_H-M   'P 1'
#
loop_
_entity.id
_entity.type
_entity.pdbx_description
1 polymer ?
#
loop_
_entity_poly.entity_id
_entity_poly.type
_entity_poly.pdbx_seq_one_letter_code
_entity_poly.pdbx_strand_id
1 'polypeptide(L)'
;MRKDEKGFALVLSLVLMLVMSLMGGALIVISAGDHQSNNRSEDYQQTFYVAETALIEGERYILNQFLGPWNTSSHKRDTAKRNLPANQTSKYTGNMTQKNYNSRSVGKDDYLSPSTICYNSFSEIDKDNLKVVTAESWNFGIILRDSFKPKSGTEQKKEIDKLMKYYYQYFIEEIGAAPFKGTGKSIKKQAGNTGSDGIAYRVYGCGIKKEKDDINLSLIHI
;
A
#
# COMPACT_ATOMS: atom_id res chain seq x y z
N MET A 1 -19.07 -57.89 -46.03
CA MET A 1 -18.53 -56.72 -45.31
C MET A 1 -17.39 -56.15 -46.13
N ARG A 2 -17.59 -54.93 -46.67
CA ARG A 2 -16.61 -54.27 -47.56
C ARG A 2 -15.33 -53.99 -46.81
N LYS A 3 -14.18 -54.43 -47.35
CA LYS A 3 -12.83 -54.18 -46.75
C LYS A 3 -12.52 -52.66 -46.63
N ASP A 4 -13.13 -51.85 -47.42
CA ASP A 4 -12.96 -50.40 -47.48
C ASP A 4 -13.53 -49.63 -46.26
N GLU A 5 -14.55 -50.19 -45.57
CA GLU A 5 -15.17 -49.57 -44.40
C GLU A 5 -14.28 -49.60 -43.16
N LYS A 6 -13.39 -50.63 -43.03
CA LYS A 6 -12.47 -50.74 -41.91
C LYS A 6 -11.33 -49.71 -41.96
N GLY A 7 -10.85 -49.38 -43.16
CA GLY A 7 -9.84 -48.33 -43.37
C GLY A 7 -10.37 -46.94 -43.06
N PHE A 8 -11.57 -46.63 -43.46
CA PHE A 8 -12.23 -45.33 -43.21
C PHE A 8 -12.44 -45.10 -41.70
N ALA A 9 -12.92 -46.10 -40.95
CA ALA A 9 -13.14 -45.98 -39.52
C ALA A 9 -11.83 -45.73 -38.75
N LEU A 10 -10.73 -46.31 -39.19
CA LEU A 10 -9.43 -46.11 -38.58
C LEU A 10 -8.89 -44.69 -38.79
N VAL A 11 -9.02 -44.15 -40.01
CA VAL A 11 -8.65 -42.77 -40.32
C VAL A 11 -9.51 -41.80 -39.55
N LEU A 12 -10.82 -42.01 -39.48
CA LEU A 12 -11.74 -41.17 -38.75
C LEU A 12 -11.42 -41.12 -37.26
N SER A 13 -11.12 -42.27 -36.65
CA SER A 13 -10.76 -42.33 -35.23
C SER A 13 -9.43 -41.59 -34.93
N LEU A 14 -8.46 -41.67 -35.85
CA LEU A 14 -7.17 -40.99 -35.73
C LEU A 14 -7.33 -39.47 -35.83
N VAL A 15 -8.13 -39.00 -36.76
CA VAL A 15 -8.46 -37.54 -36.89
C VAL A 15 -9.19 -37.06 -35.67
N LEU A 16 -10.13 -37.82 -35.13
CA LEU A 16 -10.90 -37.43 -33.94
C LEU A 16 -10.01 -37.37 -32.69
N MET A 17 -9.08 -38.34 -32.51
CA MET A 17 -8.07 -38.26 -31.44
C MET A 17 -7.15 -37.04 -31.57
N LEU A 18 -6.74 -36.71 -32.80
CA LEU A 18 -5.89 -35.56 -33.06
C LEU A 18 -6.62 -34.26 -32.70
N VAL A 19 -7.88 -34.11 -33.11
CA VAL A 19 -8.70 -32.93 -32.79
C VAL A 19 -8.91 -32.80 -31.29
N MET A 20 -9.26 -33.91 -30.59
CA MET A 20 -9.40 -33.86 -29.12
C MET A 20 -8.11 -33.51 -28.41
N SER A 21 -6.97 -33.99 -28.89
CA SER A 21 -5.66 -33.67 -28.31
C SER A 21 -5.32 -32.18 -28.49
N LEU A 22 -5.60 -31.62 -29.65
CA LEU A 22 -5.41 -30.20 -29.92
C LEU A 22 -6.33 -29.31 -29.04
N MET A 23 -7.59 -29.68 -28.89
CA MET A 23 -8.54 -28.96 -28.03
C MET A 23 -8.09 -29.04 -26.56
N GLY A 24 -7.67 -30.22 -26.07
CA GLY A 24 -7.16 -30.39 -24.71
C GLY A 24 -5.91 -29.55 -24.45
N GLY A 25 -4.98 -29.53 -25.39
CA GLY A 25 -3.78 -28.69 -25.32
C GLY A 25 -4.12 -27.20 -25.27
N ALA A 26 -5.03 -26.73 -26.10
CA ALA A 26 -5.49 -25.34 -26.11
C ALA A 26 -6.12 -24.92 -24.78
N LEU A 27 -6.95 -25.78 -24.17
CA LEU A 27 -7.58 -25.49 -22.88
C LEU A 27 -6.55 -25.37 -21.76
N ILE A 28 -5.49 -26.20 -21.76
CA ILE A 28 -4.42 -26.12 -20.76
C ILE A 28 -3.69 -24.77 -20.88
N VAL A 29 -3.37 -24.31 -22.08
CA VAL A 29 -2.67 -23.03 -22.28
C VAL A 29 -3.54 -21.85 -21.84
N ILE A 30 -4.83 -21.86 -22.18
CA ILE A 30 -5.77 -20.81 -21.76
C ILE A 30 -5.88 -20.79 -20.22
N SER A 31 -6.08 -21.96 -19.61
CA SER A 31 -6.19 -22.06 -18.14
C SER A 31 -4.92 -21.59 -17.41
N ALA A 32 -3.75 -21.90 -17.95
CA ALA A 32 -2.48 -21.42 -17.38
C ALA A 32 -2.37 -19.90 -17.50
N GLY A 33 -2.82 -19.31 -18.61
CA GLY A 33 -2.87 -17.85 -18.81
C GLY A 33 -3.82 -17.17 -17.82
N ASP A 34 -5.00 -17.73 -17.61
CA ASP A 34 -5.98 -17.21 -16.66
C ASP A 34 -5.46 -17.25 -15.22
N HIS A 35 -4.81 -18.32 -14.81
CA HIS A 35 -4.18 -18.40 -13.49
C HIS A 35 -3.09 -17.35 -13.29
N GLN A 36 -2.27 -17.10 -14.31
CA GLN A 36 -1.24 -16.07 -14.23
C GLN A 36 -1.84 -14.66 -14.15
N SER A 37 -2.90 -14.40 -14.92
CA SER A 37 -3.62 -13.12 -14.89
C SER A 37 -4.28 -12.86 -13.54
N ASN A 38 -4.94 -13.88 -12.98
CA ASN A 38 -5.59 -13.78 -11.67
C ASN A 38 -4.57 -13.51 -10.55
N ASN A 39 -3.42 -14.18 -10.55
CA ASN A 39 -2.37 -13.94 -9.56
C ASN A 39 -1.84 -12.49 -9.64
N ARG A 40 -1.65 -11.96 -10.84
CA ARG A 40 -1.22 -10.56 -11.01
C ARG A 40 -2.28 -9.57 -10.53
N SER A 41 -3.55 -9.86 -10.78
CA SER A 41 -4.67 -9.03 -10.30
C SER A 41 -4.75 -9.04 -8.78
N GLU A 42 -4.57 -10.18 -8.13
CA GLU A 42 -4.51 -10.31 -6.68
C GLU A 42 -3.36 -9.50 -6.09
N ASP A 43 -2.15 -9.65 -6.65
CA ASP A 43 -0.98 -8.89 -6.23
C ASP A 43 -1.19 -7.37 -6.34
N TYR A 44 -1.81 -6.92 -7.43
CA TYR A 44 -2.13 -5.51 -7.61
C TYR A 44 -3.11 -5.01 -6.55
N GLN A 45 -4.19 -5.75 -6.30
CA GLN A 45 -5.17 -5.39 -5.28
C GLN A 45 -4.54 -5.35 -3.88
N GLN A 46 -3.73 -6.33 -3.53
CA GLN A 46 -3.03 -6.35 -2.24
C GLN A 46 -2.08 -5.16 -2.10
N THR A 47 -1.29 -4.87 -3.14
CA THR A 47 -0.38 -3.72 -3.14
C THR A 47 -1.15 -2.39 -3.03
N PHE A 48 -2.33 -2.30 -3.64
CA PHE A 48 -3.21 -1.14 -3.53
C PHE A 48 -3.70 -0.93 -2.09
N TYR A 49 -4.21 -1.98 -1.41
CA TYR A 49 -4.61 -1.88 0.00
C TYR A 49 -3.44 -1.51 0.93
N VAL A 50 -2.25 -1.98 0.61
CA VAL A 50 -1.04 -1.58 1.34
C VAL A 50 -0.75 -0.10 1.15
N ALA A 51 -0.95 0.46 -0.06
CA ALA A 51 -0.81 1.88 -0.32
C ALA A 51 -1.89 2.72 0.40
N GLU A 52 -3.14 2.24 0.47
CA GLU A 52 -4.19 2.88 1.28
C GLU A 52 -3.80 2.92 2.77
N THR A 53 -3.19 1.85 3.27
CA THR A 53 -2.66 1.83 4.65
C THR A 53 -1.59 2.90 4.85
N ALA A 54 -0.73 3.12 3.86
CA ALA A 54 0.27 4.20 3.90
C ALA A 54 -0.37 5.58 4.06
N LEU A 55 -1.46 5.85 3.34
CA LEU A 55 -2.20 7.11 3.45
C LEU A 55 -2.82 7.28 4.83
N ILE A 56 -3.50 6.25 5.34
CA ILE A 56 -4.13 6.27 6.67
C ILE A 56 -3.09 6.52 7.77
N GLU A 57 -1.92 5.89 7.68
CA GLU A 57 -0.85 6.10 8.64
C GLU A 57 -0.24 7.51 8.54
N GLY A 58 -0.12 8.06 7.34
CA GLY A 58 0.28 9.44 7.12
C GLY A 58 -0.72 10.45 7.71
N GLU A 59 -2.01 10.28 7.47
CA GLU A 59 -3.06 11.09 8.09
C GLU A 59 -3.03 10.97 9.62
N ARG A 60 -2.89 9.75 10.12
CA ARG A 60 -2.78 9.47 11.55
C ARG A 60 -1.57 10.15 12.17
N TYR A 61 -0.45 10.21 11.46
CA TYR A 61 0.71 10.96 11.88
C TYR A 61 0.35 12.44 12.11
N ILE A 62 -0.26 13.10 11.12
CA ILE A 62 -0.66 14.50 11.22
C ILE A 62 -1.62 14.72 12.40
N LEU A 63 -2.65 13.88 12.51
CA LEU A 63 -3.62 13.95 13.61
C LEU A 63 -2.96 13.82 14.98
N ASN A 64 -1.98 12.91 15.11
CA ASN A 64 -1.26 12.70 16.35
C ASN A 64 -0.35 13.89 16.70
N GLN A 65 0.20 14.58 15.70
CA GLN A 65 0.98 15.79 15.93
C GLN A 65 0.09 16.94 16.46
N PHE A 66 -1.07 17.14 15.86
CA PHE A 66 -1.97 18.23 16.25
C PHE A 66 -2.78 17.96 17.52
N LEU A 67 -3.31 16.75 17.68
CA LEU A 67 -4.21 16.40 18.78
C LEU A 67 -3.51 15.69 19.95
N GLY A 68 -2.28 15.27 19.75
CA GLY A 68 -1.54 14.35 20.61
C GLY A 68 -1.86 12.89 20.31
N PRO A 69 -0.91 11.98 20.59
CA PRO A 69 -1.07 10.56 20.35
C PRO A 69 -2.19 9.97 21.22
N TRP A 70 -2.87 8.96 20.72
CA TRP A 70 -3.89 8.25 21.45
C TRP A 70 -3.26 7.38 22.55
N ASN A 71 -3.68 7.53 23.78
CA ASN A 71 -3.29 6.69 24.91
C ASN A 71 -4.35 5.61 25.13
N THR A 72 -3.99 4.36 24.88
CA THR A 72 -4.88 3.21 24.99
C THR A 72 -5.29 2.92 26.43
N SER A 73 -4.46 3.24 27.41
CA SER A 73 -4.74 2.98 28.84
C SER A 73 -5.74 3.99 29.41
N SER A 74 -5.65 5.26 29.01
CA SER A 74 -6.55 6.31 29.49
C SER A 74 -7.75 6.56 28.57
N HIS A 75 -7.79 5.93 27.39
CA HIS A 75 -8.78 6.16 26.33
C HIS A 75 -8.95 7.66 25.97
N LYS A 76 -7.84 8.40 26.02
CA LYS A 76 -7.79 9.84 25.70
C LYS A 76 -6.55 10.17 24.90
N ARG A 77 -6.57 11.31 24.23
CA ARG A 77 -5.39 11.84 23.58
C ARG A 77 -4.45 12.51 24.59
N ASP A 78 -3.16 12.25 24.44
CA ASP A 78 -2.12 12.88 25.27
C ASP A 78 -1.77 14.25 24.70
N THR A 79 -2.49 15.26 25.17
CA THR A 79 -2.34 16.64 24.68
C THR A 79 -0.99 17.27 25.05
N ALA A 80 -0.29 16.72 26.03
CA ALA A 80 1.05 17.19 26.41
C ALA A 80 2.10 16.81 25.35
N LYS A 81 1.84 15.79 24.55
CA LYS A 81 2.71 15.32 23.45
C LYS A 81 2.31 15.89 22.07
N ARG A 82 1.56 16.96 22.04
CA ARG A 82 1.32 17.70 20.79
C ARG A 82 2.63 18.26 20.29
N ASN A 83 2.83 18.15 18.98
CA ASN A 83 3.97 18.72 18.31
C ASN A 83 3.54 19.13 16.90
N LEU A 84 3.69 20.39 16.53
CA LEU A 84 3.35 20.82 15.19
C LEU A 84 4.37 20.21 14.21
N PRO A 85 3.90 19.65 13.09
CA PRO A 85 4.80 19.19 12.05
C PRO A 85 5.68 20.34 11.59
N ALA A 86 6.99 20.11 11.52
CA ALA A 86 7.93 21.10 11.06
C ALA A 86 8.44 20.72 9.67
N ASN A 87 8.58 21.72 8.81
CA ASN A 87 9.22 21.55 7.51
C ASN A 87 10.68 21.18 7.67
N GLN A 88 11.21 20.40 6.75
CA GLN A 88 12.64 20.21 6.67
C GLN A 88 13.31 21.52 6.21
N THR A 89 14.37 21.89 6.89
CA THR A 89 15.15 23.10 6.56
C THR A 89 16.13 22.91 5.42
N SER A 90 16.47 21.65 5.11
CA SER A 90 17.37 21.26 4.04
C SER A 90 16.58 20.58 2.91
N LYS A 91 17.13 20.60 1.70
CA LYS A 91 16.57 19.88 0.55
C LYS A 91 16.33 18.40 0.92
N TYR A 92 15.12 17.93 0.71
CA TYR A 92 14.79 16.53 0.97
C TYR A 92 15.44 15.61 -0.07
N THR A 93 16.22 14.64 0.38
CA THR A 93 16.98 13.73 -0.49
C THR A 93 16.19 12.48 -0.89
N GLY A 94 14.95 12.36 -0.44
CA GLY A 94 14.11 11.19 -0.67
C GLY A 94 14.38 10.02 0.30
N ASN A 95 15.24 10.20 1.29
CA ASN A 95 15.49 9.17 2.29
C ASN A 95 14.34 9.10 3.30
N MET A 96 13.72 7.94 3.40
CA MET A 96 12.71 7.65 4.39
C MET A 96 13.36 7.09 5.64
N THR A 97 12.91 7.54 6.79
CA THR A 97 13.39 7.04 8.08
C THR A 97 12.34 6.13 8.69
N GLN A 98 12.84 5.15 9.41
CA GLN A 98 12.03 4.34 10.28
C GLN A 98 11.98 5.02 11.64
N LYS A 99 10.79 5.35 12.11
CA LYS A 99 10.59 5.84 13.47
C LYS A 99 9.93 4.75 14.31
N ASN A 100 10.23 4.73 15.60
CA ASN A 100 9.57 3.83 16.52
C ASN A 100 8.07 4.08 16.53
N TYR A 101 7.33 3.19 15.92
CA TYR A 101 5.88 3.20 15.95
C TYR A 101 5.42 2.49 17.22
N ASN A 102 4.75 3.22 18.13
CA ASN A 102 4.26 2.68 19.41
C ASN A 102 5.31 1.97 20.28
N SER A 103 6.53 2.49 20.37
CA SER A 103 7.61 1.93 21.21
C SER A 103 8.11 0.54 20.79
N ARG A 104 7.94 0.15 19.54
CA ARG A 104 8.50 -1.11 19.01
C ARG A 104 10.00 -0.97 18.80
N SER A 105 10.72 -2.04 19.13
CA SER A 105 12.12 -2.18 18.66
C SER A 105 12.11 -2.38 17.15
N VAL A 106 12.94 -1.62 16.46
CA VAL A 106 13.03 -1.58 15.01
C VAL A 106 14.03 -2.63 14.53
N GLY A 107 13.59 -3.61 13.73
CA GLY A 107 14.44 -4.62 13.11
C GLY A 107 14.92 -4.22 11.71
N LYS A 108 15.91 -4.93 11.18
CA LYS A 108 16.40 -4.69 9.80
C LYS A 108 15.35 -4.90 8.72
N ASP A 109 14.40 -5.79 8.96
CA ASP A 109 13.38 -6.19 8.00
C ASP A 109 12.09 -5.36 8.11
N ASP A 110 12.04 -4.42 9.07
CA ASP A 110 10.86 -3.62 9.32
C ASP A 110 10.65 -2.52 8.27
N TYR A 111 11.65 -2.21 7.46
CA TYR A 111 11.59 -1.24 6.38
C TYR A 111 12.29 -1.72 5.12
N LEU A 112 11.93 -1.14 3.99
CA LEU A 112 12.53 -1.46 2.69
C LEU A 112 13.76 -0.58 2.43
N SER A 113 14.87 -1.22 2.09
CA SER A 113 16.08 -0.54 1.63
C SER A 113 16.32 -0.85 0.13
N PRO A 114 16.54 0.14 -0.71
CA PRO A 114 16.58 1.58 -0.42
C PRO A 114 15.20 2.17 -0.11
N SER A 115 15.13 3.03 0.89
CA SER A 115 13.86 3.62 1.34
C SER A 115 13.36 4.79 0.47
N THR A 116 13.96 5.00 -0.67
CA THR A 116 13.67 6.12 -1.59
C THR A 116 12.65 5.77 -2.68
N ILE A 117 12.20 4.52 -2.76
CA ILE A 117 11.38 4.02 -3.88
C ILE A 117 10.11 4.86 -4.05
N CYS A 118 9.35 5.06 -2.97
CA CYS A 118 8.12 5.83 -3.00
C CYS A 118 8.34 7.25 -3.51
N TYR A 119 9.27 7.97 -2.90
CA TYR A 119 9.56 9.35 -3.27
C TYR A 119 10.00 9.50 -4.74
N ASN A 120 10.83 8.60 -5.23
CA ASN A 120 11.33 8.65 -6.60
C ASN A 120 10.27 8.31 -7.65
N SER A 121 9.25 7.57 -7.27
CA SER A 121 8.20 7.10 -8.19
C SER A 121 7.17 8.18 -8.54
N PHE A 122 7.09 9.25 -7.75
CA PHE A 122 6.29 10.43 -8.09
C PHE A 122 7.12 11.38 -8.99
N SER A 123 6.96 11.25 -10.30
CA SER A 123 7.72 12.03 -11.29
C SER A 123 7.25 13.48 -11.41
N GLU A 124 5.98 13.75 -11.10
CA GLU A 124 5.33 15.05 -11.30
C GLU A 124 5.53 16.04 -10.14
N ILE A 125 6.24 15.60 -9.07
CA ILE A 125 6.50 16.44 -7.92
C ILE A 125 7.70 17.35 -8.18
N ASP A 126 7.56 18.64 -7.91
CA ASP A 126 8.71 19.56 -7.87
C ASP A 126 9.59 19.26 -6.65
N LYS A 127 10.54 18.35 -6.84
CA LYS A 127 11.43 17.88 -5.79
C LYS A 127 12.36 18.94 -5.22
N ASP A 128 12.56 20.04 -5.95
CA ASP A 128 13.44 21.11 -5.52
C ASP A 128 12.79 22.05 -4.50
N ASN A 129 11.47 22.20 -4.56
CA ASN A 129 10.68 23.06 -3.68
C ASN A 129 9.81 22.31 -2.67
N LEU A 130 9.93 20.98 -2.61
CA LEU A 130 9.09 20.13 -1.76
C LEU A 130 9.41 20.34 -0.27
N LYS A 131 8.42 20.72 0.51
CA LYS A 131 8.54 20.92 1.97
C LYS A 131 8.09 19.66 2.69
N VAL A 132 8.96 18.66 2.81
CA VAL A 132 8.64 17.39 3.47
C VAL A 132 8.73 17.54 4.98
N VAL A 133 7.67 17.19 5.69
CA VAL A 133 7.60 17.21 7.16
C VAL A 133 7.99 15.87 7.78
N THR A 134 7.69 14.77 7.11
CA THR A 134 8.12 13.42 7.49
C THR A 134 8.06 12.48 6.30
N ALA A 135 8.85 11.40 6.38
CA ALA A 135 8.81 10.29 5.45
C ALA A 135 9.16 8.99 6.18
N GLU A 136 8.34 7.97 6.03
CA GLU A 136 8.48 6.71 6.76
C GLU A 136 8.27 5.50 5.86
N SER A 137 8.94 4.40 6.21
CA SER A 137 8.86 3.11 5.53
C SER A 137 8.69 1.97 6.53
N TRP A 138 7.72 1.08 6.29
CA TRP A 138 7.40 0.00 7.21
C TRP A 138 7.01 -1.29 6.49
N ASN A 139 7.27 -2.43 7.13
CA ASN A 139 6.79 -3.72 6.66
C ASN A 139 5.33 -3.93 7.08
N PHE A 140 4.48 -4.22 6.11
CA PHE A 140 3.03 -4.39 6.34
C PHE A 140 2.70 -5.63 7.17
N GLY A 141 3.39 -6.75 6.93
CA GLY A 141 3.18 -7.99 7.67
C GLY A 141 3.49 -7.86 9.17
N ILE A 142 4.50 -7.05 9.52
CA ILE A 142 4.87 -6.80 10.93
C ILE A 142 3.76 -6.06 11.67
N ILE A 143 3.17 -5.05 11.03
CA ILE A 143 2.07 -4.28 11.64
C ILE A 143 0.86 -5.17 11.90
N LEU A 144 0.51 -6.00 10.93
CA LEU A 144 -0.60 -6.94 11.09
C LEU A 144 -0.32 -7.98 12.19
N ARG A 145 0.88 -8.55 12.21
CA ARG A 145 1.30 -9.50 13.24
C ARG A 145 1.12 -8.92 14.64
N ASP A 146 1.54 -7.69 14.84
CA ASP A 146 1.47 -7.03 16.13
C ASP A 146 0.03 -6.61 16.50
N SER A 147 -0.79 -6.29 15.50
CA SER A 147 -2.19 -5.90 15.70
C SER A 147 -3.09 -7.08 16.06
N PHE A 148 -2.90 -8.21 15.41
CA PHE A 148 -3.77 -9.37 15.58
C PHE A 148 -3.32 -10.33 16.68
N LYS A 149 -2.09 -10.20 17.26
CA LYS A 149 -1.52 -11.13 18.24
C LYS A 149 -1.89 -12.56 17.86
N PRO A 150 -1.28 -13.17 16.87
CA PRO A 150 -1.75 -14.41 16.30
C PRO A 150 -1.92 -15.46 17.39
N LYS A 151 -3.15 -15.87 17.62
CA LYS A 151 -3.44 -17.09 18.35
C LYS A 151 -2.70 -18.18 17.57
N SER A 152 -2.03 -19.07 18.22
CA SER A 152 -1.04 -20.04 17.74
C SER A 152 -1.46 -20.98 16.58
N GLY A 153 -2.19 -20.49 15.60
CA GLY A 153 -2.60 -21.22 14.41
C GLY A 153 -1.55 -21.18 13.30
N THR A 154 -1.17 -22.34 12.81
CA THR A 154 -0.23 -22.51 11.68
C THR A 154 -0.66 -21.74 10.43
N GLU A 155 -1.96 -21.62 10.18
CA GLU A 155 -2.49 -20.92 9.00
C GLU A 155 -2.34 -19.40 9.10
N GLN A 156 -2.63 -18.81 10.25
CA GLN A 156 -2.43 -17.37 10.46
C GLN A 156 -0.96 -16.97 10.31
N LYS A 157 -0.06 -17.83 10.77
CA LYS A 157 1.37 -17.58 10.58
C LYS A 157 1.75 -17.59 9.10
N LYS A 158 1.25 -18.54 8.32
CA LYS A 158 1.48 -18.60 6.87
C LYS A 158 0.96 -17.35 6.14
N GLU A 159 -0.21 -16.84 6.53
CA GLU A 159 -0.77 -15.61 5.95
C GLU A 159 0.08 -14.38 6.28
N ILE A 160 0.51 -14.26 7.53
CA ILE A 160 1.42 -13.17 7.93
C ILE A 160 2.75 -13.26 7.17
N ASP A 161 3.32 -14.47 7.03
CA ASP A 161 4.56 -14.68 6.30
C ASP A 161 4.42 -14.28 4.81
N LYS A 162 3.25 -14.50 4.19
CA LYS A 162 2.98 -13.98 2.83
C LYS A 162 2.96 -12.45 2.79
N LEU A 163 2.39 -11.83 3.81
CA LEU A 163 2.27 -10.37 3.90
C LEU A 163 3.59 -9.68 4.25
N MET A 164 4.59 -10.42 4.75
CA MET A 164 5.95 -9.90 4.98
C MET A 164 6.66 -9.43 3.71
N LYS A 165 6.17 -9.80 2.53
CA LYS A 165 6.69 -9.32 1.25
C LYS A 165 6.23 -7.89 0.94
N TYR A 166 5.22 -7.38 1.62
CA TYR A 166 4.64 -6.08 1.37
C TYR A 166 5.18 -5.03 2.33
N TYR A 167 5.47 -3.88 1.77
CA TYR A 167 5.94 -2.70 2.49
C TYR A 167 5.06 -1.52 2.12
N TYR A 168 4.80 -0.64 3.07
CA TYR A 168 4.25 0.65 2.78
C TYR A 168 5.24 1.75 3.08
N GLN A 169 5.20 2.77 2.27
CA GLN A 169 5.99 3.98 2.44
C GLN A 169 5.08 5.18 2.28
N TYR A 170 5.30 6.21 3.09
CA TYR A 170 4.63 7.48 2.90
C TYR A 170 5.56 8.64 3.19
N PHE A 171 5.25 9.75 2.57
CA PHE A 171 5.83 11.04 2.93
C PHE A 171 4.75 12.11 2.91
N ILE A 172 4.96 13.15 3.70
CA ILE A 172 3.99 14.23 3.91
C ILE A 172 4.63 15.54 3.52
N GLU A 173 3.94 16.28 2.65
CA GLU A 173 4.33 17.61 2.19
C GLU A 173 3.47 18.67 2.90
N GLU A 174 4.07 19.77 3.32
CA GLU A 174 3.36 20.98 3.70
C GLU A 174 3.13 21.84 2.47
N ILE A 175 1.86 22.04 2.10
CA ILE A 175 1.49 22.87 0.94
C ILE A 175 1.48 24.38 1.33
N GLY A 176 1.13 24.69 2.58
CA GLY A 176 1.07 26.04 3.08
C GLY A 176 -0.27 26.40 3.74
N ALA A 177 -0.53 27.68 3.90
CA ALA A 177 -1.74 28.16 4.51
C ALA A 177 -2.96 27.87 3.64
N ALA A 178 -4.03 27.35 4.25
CA ALA A 178 -5.29 27.11 3.60
C ALA A 178 -6.45 27.58 4.48
N PRO A 179 -7.51 28.19 3.88
CA PRO A 179 -8.66 28.62 4.65
C PRO A 179 -9.38 27.40 5.24
N PHE A 180 -9.46 27.35 6.55
CA PHE A 180 -10.19 26.31 7.27
C PHE A 180 -11.68 26.62 7.29
N LYS A 181 -12.46 25.99 6.44
CA LYS A 181 -13.93 26.00 6.53
C LYS A 181 -14.34 24.96 7.56
N GLY A 182 -14.53 25.38 8.81
CA GLY A 182 -15.01 24.50 9.88
C GLY A 182 -16.34 23.85 9.51
N THR A 183 -16.37 22.53 9.44
CA THR A 183 -17.59 21.75 9.29
C THR A 183 -18.37 21.78 10.61
N GLY A 184 -19.60 22.23 10.58
CA GLY A 184 -20.55 22.03 11.68
C GLY A 184 -20.98 23.25 12.48
N LYS A 185 -20.63 24.47 12.08
CA LYS A 185 -21.23 25.68 12.65
C LYS A 185 -22.33 26.24 11.74
N SER A 186 -23.47 26.60 12.34
CA SER A 186 -24.63 27.18 11.67
C SER A 186 -24.21 28.23 10.65
N ILE A 187 -24.78 28.16 9.45
CA ILE A 187 -24.59 29.11 8.33
C ILE A 187 -24.70 30.56 8.77
N LYS A 188 -25.53 30.86 9.78
CA LYS A 188 -25.73 32.20 10.34
C LYS A 188 -24.51 32.76 11.08
N LYS A 189 -23.60 31.91 11.58
CA LYS A 189 -22.35 32.32 12.25
C LYS A 189 -21.15 32.44 11.32
N GLN A 190 -21.24 31.94 10.10
CA GLN A 190 -20.14 31.95 9.13
C GLN A 190 -20.01 33.28 8.35
N ALA A 191 -21.05 34.11 8.34
CA ALA A 191 -21.03 35.35 7.58
C ALA A 191 -20.17 36.49 8.20
N GLY A 192 -19.64 36.29 9.40
CA GLY A 192 -18.82 37.28 10.11
C GLY A 192 -17.47 36.78 10.64
N ASN A 193 -17.09 35.53 10.41
CA ASN A 193 -15.84 34.99 10.90
C ASN A 193 -14.88 34.81 9.71
N THR A 194 -13.93 35.72 9.57
CA THR A 194 -12.69 35.45 8.82
C THR A 194 -12.11 34.14 9.32
N GLY A 195 -12.18 33.09 8.47
CA GLY A 195 -11.79 31.75 8.85
C GLY A 195 -10.39 31.75 9.42
N SER A 196 -10.19 30.99 10.51
CA SER A 196 -8.85 30.73 10.99
C SER A 196 -8.08 30.04 9.89
N ASP A 197 -6.92 30.55 9.52
CA ASP A 197 -6.04 29.94 8.56
C ASP A 197 -5.54 28.61 9.14
N GLY A 198 -5.72 27.56 8.38
CA GLY A 198 -5.15 26.24 8.66
C GLY A 198 -3.91 26.01 7.82
N ILE A 199 -3.21 24.92 8.08
CA ILE A 199 -2.11 24.46 7.25
C ILE A 199 -2.59 23.22 6.47
N ALA A 200 -2.42 23.26 5.15
CA ALA A 200 -2.72 22.14 4.28
C ALA A 200 -1.49 21.22 4.14
N TYR A 201 -1.75 19.95 4.24
CA TYR A 201 -0.76 18.89 4.02
C TYR A 201 -1.23 17.99 2.90
N ARG A 202 -0.28 17.46 2.14
CA ARG A 202 -0.52 16.42 1.17
C ARG A 202 0.22 15.15 1.61
N VAL A 203 -0.49 14.04 1.62
CA VAL A 203 0.06 12.72 1.97
C VAL A 203 0.25 11.92 0.70
N TYR A 204 1.44 11.41 0.51
CA TYR A 204 1.80 10.49 -0.58
C TYR A 204 2.03 9.12 0.02
N GLY A 205 1.32 8.12 -0.49
CA GLY A 205 1.38 6.75 -0.01
C GLY A 205 1.76 5.79 -1.13
N CYS A 206 2.58 4.79 -0.80
CA CYS A 206 3.02 3.76 -1.70
C CYS A 206 2.87 2.39 -1.06
N GLY A 207 2.27 1.45 -1.79
CA GLY A 207 2.35 0.03 -1.51
C GLY A 207 3.41 -0.60 -2.38
N ILE A 208 4.27 -1.42 -1.79
CA ILE A 208 5.41 -2.03 -2.45
C ILE A 208 5.40 -3.52 -2.15
N LYS A 209 5.35 -4.37 -3.18
CA LYS A 209 5.62 -5.79 -3.07
C LYS A 209 7.06 -6.05 -3.48
N LYS A 210 7.86 -6.64 -2.60
CA LYS A 210 9.21 -7.08 -2.87
C LYS A 210 9.26 -8.60 -3.03
N GLU A 211 9.63 -9.09 -4.19
CA GLU A 211 9.80 -10.50 -4.47
C GLU A 211 11.16 -10.73 -5.12
N LYS A 212 12.12 -11.23 -4.32
CA LYS A 212 13.54 -11.37 -4.74
C LYS A 212 14.10 -10.05 -5.30
N ASP A 213 14.25 -9.96 -6.62
CA ASP A 213 14.80 -8.80 -7.32
C ASP A 213 13.73 -7.92 -7.99
N ASP A 214 12.45 -8.37 -7.98
CA ASP A 214 11.33 -7.64 -8.54
C ASP A 214 10.61 -6.80 -7.49
N ILE A 215 10.26 -5.57 -7.89
CA ILE A 215 9.52 -4.61 -7.09
C ILE A 215 8.26 -4.20 -7.83
N ASN A 216 7.10 -4.58 -7.31
CA ASN A 216 5.81 -4.10 -7.77
C ASN A 216 5.37 -2.93 -6.90
N LEU A 217 4.94 -1.85 -7.53
CA LEU A 217 4.63 -0.58 -6.88
C LEU A 217 3.21 -0.13 -7.20
N SER A 218 2.47 0.29 -6.19
CA SER A 218 1.21 1.02 -6.32
C SER A 218 1.33 2.38 -5.65
N LEU A 219 0.92 3.43 -6.34
CA LEU A 219 1.04 4.82 -5.90
C LEU A 219 -0.34 5.43 -5.67
N ILE A 220 -0.50 6.09 -4.52
CA ILE A 220 -1.71 6.85 -4.20
C ILE A 220 -1.30 8.15 -3.51
N HIS A 221 -2.03 9.25 -3.75
CA HIS A 221 -1.86 10.51 -3.03
C HIS A 221 -3.21 11.15 -2.69
N ILE A 222 -3.25 11.83 -1.58
CA ILE A 222 -4.39 12.63 -1.11
C ILE A 222 -3.91 14.02 -0.69
#